data_b20d071ad024cb77036f29ea6b5c9b56
#
_entry.id   b20d071ad024cb77036f29ea6b5c9b56
#
_cell.length_a   1.000
_cell.length_b   1.000
_cell.length_c   1.000
_cell.angle_alpha   90.00
_cell.angle_beta   90.00
_cell.angle_gamma   90.00
#
_symmetry.space_group_name_H-M   'P 1'
#
loop_
_entity.id
_entity.type
_entity.pdbx_description
1 polymer ?
#
loop_
_entity_poly.entity_id
_entity_poly.type
_entity_poly.pdbx_seq_one_letter_code
_entity_poly.pdbx_strand_id
1 'polypeptide(L)'
;MLIRIPQGWKIPEGQATSESAYLNRRQILAAMALPSILPAANRNPQFTLDRPLTEEWAATSYNNYYEFSTNKQEIRSLAKGFKPRPWTVEIAGACAKPQVWSIEDLETKMPIEERLYRHRCVEAWAMAVPWMGFPLAELIRRAEPQAGAKYVRFISVNRPAEMPGIRYSGNYPWPYYEGLRMDEAMNPLAFLVTGIYGKPLPNQNGAPLRLALPWKYGFKSIKAIVRIELVSQQPETFWNKAVPNEYGFFANVNPKRPHPRWSQAVEQLIPNMERVATQPYNGYEKWVSGMYKGSEI
;
A
#
# COMPACT_ATOMS: atom_id res chain seq x y z
N MET A 1 -25.77 46.50 -37.89
CA MET A 1 -24.78 46.00 -36.92
C MET A 1 -25.42 44.84 -36.13
N LEU A 2 -25.08 43.57 -36.40
CA LEU A 2 -25.68 42.45 -35.69
C LEU A 2 -24.84 42.21 -34.40
N ILE A 3 -25.40 42.53 -33.25
CA ILE A 3 -24.79 42.25 -31.96
C ILE A 3 -24.99 40.76 -31.68
N ARG A 4 -23.92 39.95 -31.80
CA ARG A 4 -23.92 38.56 -31.32
C ARG A 4 -23.65 38.57 -29.81
N ILE A 5 -24.65 38.25 -29.01
CA ILE A 5 -24.48 38.01 -27.57
C ILE A 5 -23.86 36.62 -27.43
N PRO A 6 -22.68 36.49 -26.77
CA PRO A 6 -22.08 35.18 -26.50
C PRO A 6 -23.01 34.39 -25.57
N GLN A 7 -23.44 33.23 -26.00
CA GLN A 7 -24.23 32.31 -25.16
C GLN A 7 -23.30 31.66 -24.15
N GLY A 8 -23.47 31.95 -22.85
CA GLY A 8 -22.58 31.52 -21.77
C GLY A 8 -22.37 30.01 -21.57
N TRP A 9 -23.10 29.18 -22.35
CA TRP A 9 -22.93 27.71 -22.37
C TRP A 9 -22.07 27.20 -23.53
N LYS A 10 -21.57 28.04 -24.43
CA LYS A 10 -20.64 27.63 -25.47
C LYS A 10 -19.23 27.49 -24.90
N ILE A 11 -18.81 26.25 -24.74
CA ILE A 11 -17.43 25.90 -24.37
C ILE A 11 -16.62 25.82 -25.66
N PRO A 12 -15.42 26.46 -25.74
CA PRO A 12 -14.51 26.31 -26.88
C PRO A 12 -14.16 24.82 -27.09
N GLU A 13 -14.07 24.39 -28.35
CA GLU A 13 -13.79 22.99 -28.70
C GLU A 13 -12.53 22.42 -28.05
N GLY A 14 -11.49 23.24 -27.83
CA GLY A 14 -10.27 22.86 -27.10
C GLY A 14 -10.43 22.65 -25.59
N GLN A 15 -11.60 23.01 -25.00
CA GLN A 15 -11.96 22.74 -23.60
C GLN A 15 -13.02 21.62 -23.48
N ALA A 16 -13.53 21.12 -24.61
CA ALA A 16 -14.43 19.99 -24.59
C ALA A 16 -13.67 18.71 -24.23
N THR A 17 -14.22 17.92 -23.32
CA THR A 17 -13.67 16.60 -22.97
C THR A 17 -13.62 15.74 -24.22
N SER A 18 -12.46 15.16 -24.56
CA SER A 18 -12.33 14.29 -25.73
C SER A 18 -13.30 13.11 -25.64
N GLU A 19 -13.77 12.62 -26.79
CA GLU A 19 -14.69 11.48 -26.87
C GLU A 19 -14.14 10.24 -26.16
N SER A 20 -12.83 9.98 -26.26
CA SER A 20 -12.14 8.90 -25.54
C SER A 20 -12.20 9.07 -24.02
N ALA A 21 -12.06 10.30 -23.50
CA ALA A 21 -12.17 10.57 -22.08
C ALA A 21 -13.64 10.48 -21.58
N TYR A 22 -14.61 10.80 -22.44
CA TYR A 22 -16.05 10.65 -22.16
C TYR A 22 -16.47 9.17 -22.14
N LEU A 23 -15.98 8.38 -23.09
CA LEU A 23 -16.21 6.93 -23.15
C LEU A 23 -15.54 6.20 -21.96
N ASN A 24 -14.33 6.61 -21.57
CA ASN A 24 -13.67 6.11 -20.38
C ASN A 24 -14.48 6.41 -19.10
N ARG A 25 -15.08 7.60 -18.97
CA ARG A 25 -15.98 7.92 -17.85
C ARG A 25 -17.21 7.01 -17.80
N ARG A 26 -17.79 6.70 -18.95
CA ARG A 26 -18.96 5.80 -19.04
C ARG A 26 -18.61 4.36 -18.69
N GLN A 27 -17.43 3.89 -19.07
CA GLN A 27 -16.89 2.60 -18.66
C GLN A 27 -16.59 2.55 -17.16
N ILE A 28 -16.06 3.62 -16.59
CA ILE A 28 -15.83 3.77 -15.15
C ILE A 28 -17.17 3.72 -14.37
N LEU A 29 -18.20 4.40 -14.86
CA LEU A 29 -19.54 4.37 -14.23
C LEU A 29 -20.22 3.00 -14.35
N ALA A 30 -20.02 2.26 -15.45
CA ALA A 30 -20.53 0.90 -15.60
C ALA A 30 -19.80 -0.10 -14.69
N ALA A 31 -18.51 0.08 -14.47
CA ALA A 31 -17.71 -0.72 -13.52
C ALA A 31 -18.14 -0.52 -12.05
N MET A 32 -18.76 0.62 -11.71
CA MET A 32 -19.29 0.90 -10.36
C MET A 32 -20.47 -0.01 -9.96
N ALA A 33 -21.16 -0.63 -10.89
CA ALA A 33 -22.38 -1.43 -10.65
C ALA A 33 -22.11 -2.93 -10.48
N LEU A 34 -20.87 -3.38 -10.71
CA LEU A 34 -20.53 -4.80 -10.56
C LEU A 34 -20.02 -5.06 -9.13
N PRO A 35 -20.57 -6.07 -8.44
CA PRO A 35 -19.93 -6.52 -7.19
C PRO A 35 -18.52 -6.99 -7.51
N SER A 36 -17.55 -6.59 -6.68
CA SER A 36 -16.15 -7.03 -6.81
C SER A 36 -16.07 -8.53 -6.51
N ILE A 37 -16.26 -9.37 -7.54
CA ILE A 37 -15.97 -10.80 -7.44
C ILE A 37 -14.48 -10.92 -7.70
N LEU A 38 -13.68 -10.94 -6.63
CA LEU A 38 -12.28 -11.35 -6.77
C LEU A 38 -12.27 -12.80 -7.25
N PRO A 39 -11.47 -13.14 -8.28
CA PRO A 39 -11.28 -14.52 -8.67
C PRO A 39 -10.77 -15.32 -7.47
N ALA A 40 -11.20 -16.58 -7.31
CA ALA A 40 -10.68 -17.45 -6.28
C ALA A 40 -9.16 -17.56 -6.48
N ALA A 41 -8.41 -16.95 -5.56
CA ALA A 41 -6.96 -16.92 -5.65
C ALA A 41 -6.38 -18.27 -5.21
N ASN A 42 -5.53 -18.87 -6.04
CA ASN A 42 -4.78 -20.05 -5.65
C ASN A 42 -3.73 -19.66 -4.60
N ARG A 43 -3.68 -20.41 -3.49
CA ARG A 43 -2.65 -20.21 -2.47
C ARG A 43 -1.28 -20.60 -3.03
N ASN A 44 -0.32 -19.69 -2.95
CA ASN A 44 1.05 -19.96 -3.36
C ASN A 44 1.78 -20.77 -2.27
N PRO A 45 2.20 -22.03 -2.56
CA PRO A 45 2.78 -22.92 -1.55
C PRO A 45 4.18 -22.52 -1.08
N GLN A 46 4.83 -21.58 -1.75
CA GLN A 46 6.15 -21.07 -1.32
C GLN A 46 6.08 -20.18 -0.09
N PHE A 47 4.92 -19.56 0.18
CA PHE A 47 4.72 -18.60 1.27
C PHE A 47 3.87 -19.23 2.37
N THR A 48 4.53 -20.00 3.22
CA THR A 48 3.93 -20.68 4.37
C THR A 48 4.26 -19.96 5.67
N LEU A 49 3.50 -20.25 6.71
CA LEU A 49 3.71 -19.73 8.07
C LEU A 49 4.17 -20.86 9.00
N ASP A 50 4.92 -20.49 10.01
CA ASP A 50 5.31 -21.35 11.14
C ASP A 50 4.42 -21.10 12.37
N ARG A 51 3.31 -20.38 12.20
CA ARG A 51 2.32 -20.04 13.23
C ARG A 51 0.90 -20.03 12.67
N PRO A 52 -0.13 -20.18 13.52
CA PRO A 52 -1.52 -20.06 13.10
C PRO A 52 -1.83 -18.70 12.48
N LEU A 53 -2.81 -18.66 11.58
CA LEU A 53 -3.38 -17.41 11.12
C LEU A 53 -4.04 -16.67 12.27
N THR A 54 -3.88 -15.36 12.30
CA THR A 54 -4.67 -14.48 13.16
C THR A 54 -6.14 -14.57 12.76
N GLU A 55 -7.04 -14.54 13.72
CA GLU A 55 -8.48 -14.53 13.43
C GLU A 55 -8.87 -13.32 12.59
N GLU A 56 -9.74 -13.51 11.59
CA GLU A 56 -10.14 -12.46 10.65
C GLU A 56 -10.63 -11.19 11.36
N TRP A 57 -11.49 -11.36 12.38
CA TRP A 57 -12.03 -10.23 13.12
C TRP A 57 -10.93 -9.38 13.78
N ALA A 58 -9.90 -10.01 14.32
CA ALA A 58 -8.78 -9.31 14.95
C ALA A 58 -7.91 -8.59 13.92
N ALA A 59 -7.51 -9.27 12.85
CA ALA A 59 -6.69 -8.71 11.78
C ALA A 59 -7.39 -7.57 11.03
N THR A 60 -8.72 -7.54 11.01
CA THR A 60 -9.51 -6.49 10.36
C THR A 60 -10.03 -5.41 11.31
N SER A 61 -9.77 -5.52 12.61
CA SER A 61 -10.25 -4.55 13.62
C SER A 61 -9.12 -3.75 14.25
N TYR A 62 -7.90 -4.30 14.33
CA TYR A 62 -6.76 -3.68 14.99
C TYR A 62 -5.75 -3.21 13.96
N ASN A 63 -5.63 -1.90 13.75
CA ASN A 63 -4.80 -1.32 12.69
C ASN A 63 -4.09 -0.04 13.14
N ASN A 64 -2.91 0.23 12.55
CA ASN A 64 -2.33 1.56 12.52
C ASN A 64 -2.67 2.20 11.17
N TYR A 65 -3.50 3.24 11.17
CA TYR A 65 -3.86 3.98 9.96
C TYR A 65 -4.12 5.44 10.33
N TYR A 66 -3.04 6.18 10.44
CA TYR A 66 -3.01 7.53 11.02
C TYR A 66 -3.84 8.54 10.26
N GLU A 67 -4.08 8.30 8.97
CA GLU A 67 -5.00 9.10 8.16
C GLU A 67 -6.44 9.09 8.71
N PHE A 68 -6.81 8.06 9.50
CA PHE A 68 -8.09 7.98 10.19
C PHE A 68 -7.98 8.35 11.68
N SER A 69 -7.07 7.71 12.41
CA SER A 69 -6.85 7.94 13.85
C SER A 69 -5.53 7.30 14.32
N THR A 70 -5.00 7.79 15.43
CA THR A 70 -3.93 7.13 16.18
C THR A 70 -4.45 6.00 17.08
N ASN A 71 -5.76 5.95 17.36
CA ASN A 71 -6.38 4.87 18.13
C ASN A 71 -6.70 3.67 17.22
N LYS A 72 -5.96 2.58 17.39
CA LYS A 72 -6.03 1.38 16.56
C LYS A 72 -7.40 0.70 16.51
N GLN A 73 -8.19 0.84 17.56
CA GLN A 73 -9.51 0.21 17.69
C GLN A 73 -10.62 1.01 16.99
N GLU A 74 -10.42 2.30 16.74
CA GLU A 74 -11.40 3.18 16.10
C GLU A 74 -11.34 3.18 14.58
N ILE A 75 -10.20 2.76 14.00
CA ILE A 75 -9.94 2.83 12.55
C ILE A 75 -11.08 2.18 11.76
N ARG A 76 -11.53 1.00 12.17
CA ARG A 76 -12.62 0.28 11.49
C ARG A 76 -13.92 1.08 11.41
N SER A 77 -14.27 1.80 12.46
CA SER A 77 -15.49 2.61 12.49
C SER A 77 -15.34 3.89 11.67
N LEU A 78 -14.20 4.57 11.77
CA LEU A 78 -13.92 5.81 11.06
C LEU A 78 -13.76 5.58 9.54
N ALA A 79 -13.23 4.44 9.14
CA ALA A 79 -13.03 4.10 7.74
C ALA A 79 -14.31 3.66 7.00
N LYS A 80 -15.47 3.49 7.68
CA LYS A 80 -16.73 3.07 7.03
C LYS A 80 -17.18 3.98 5.89
N GLY A 81 -16.93 5.29 6.01
CA GLY A 81 -17.32 6.29 5.02
C GLY A 81 -16.32 6.44 3.86
N PHE A 82 -15.18 5.80 3.92
CA PHE A 82 -14.16 5.86 2.87
C PHE A 82 -14.62 5.13 1.61
N LYS A 83 -14.46 5.76 0.45
CA LYS A 83 -14.90 5.24 -0.85
C LYS A 83 -13.69 4.70 -1.64
N PRO A 84 -13.44 3.38 -1.61
CA PRO A 84 -12.30 2.77 -2.29
C PRO A 84 -12.52 2.60 -3.81
N ARG A 85 -13.69 2.94 -4.33
CA ARG A 85 -14.04 2.86 -5.76
C ARG A 85 -14.90 4.06 -6.18
N PRO A 86 -14.72 4.55 -7.44
CA PRO A 86 -13.73 4.12 -8.44
C PRO A 86 -12.31 4.47 -7.99
N TRP A 87 -11.31 3.70 -8.46
CA TRP A 87 -9.92 3.91 -8.06
C TRP A 87 -8.96 3.68 -9.21
N THR A 88 -7.97 4.56 -9.31
CA THR A 88 -6.88 4.43 -10.27
C THR A 88 -5.53 4.53 -9.59
N VAL A 89 -4.54 3.84 -10.15
CA VAL A 89 -3.14 3.88 -9.73
C VAL A 89 -2.30 4.30 -10.93
N GLU A 90 -1.61 5.41 -10.78
CA GLU A 90 -0.66 5.90 -11.78
C GLU A 90 0.73 5.28 -11.54
N ILE A 91 1.37 4.82 -12.62
CA ILE A 91 2.78 4.45 -12.62
C ILE A 91 3.51 5.42 -13.53
N ALA A 92 4.53 6.10 -12.97
CA ALA A 92 5.22 7.18 -13.66
C ALA A 92 6.72 7.24 -13.28
N GLY A 93 7.41 8.29 -13.74
CA GLY A 93 8.81 8.55 -13.44
C GLY A 93 9.76 7.93 -14.46
N ALA A 94 10.88 7.37 -14.01
CA ALA A 94 11.92 6.81 -14.87
C ALA A 94 11.52 5.46 -15.47
N CYS A 95 10.50 5.45 -16.32
CA CYS A 95 9.98 4.29 -17.05
C CYS A 95 9.69 4.64 -18.51
N ALA A 96 9.76 3.65 -19.40
CA ALA A 96 9.47 3.84 -20.82
C ALA A 96 7.96 3.86 -21.10
N LYS A 97 7.16 3.19 -20.26
CA LYS A 97 5.71 3.06 -20.41
C LYS A 97 4.97 3.53 -19.14
N PRO A 98 4.82 4.84 -18.92
CA PRO A 98 3.94 5.33 -17.86
C PRO A 98 2.49 4.91 -18.14
N GLN A 99 1.75 4.53 -17.10
CA GLN A 99 0.43 3.92 -17.21
C GLN A 99 -0.47 4.37 -16.06
N VAL A 100 -1.77 4.36 -16.34
CA VAL A 100 -2.82 4.49 -15.31
C VAL A 100 -3.66 3.22 -15.34
N TRP A 101 -3.73 2.54 -14.22
CA TRP A 101 -4.48 1.30 -14.04
C TRP A 101 -5.73 1.55 -13.20
N SER A 102 -6.88 1.08 -13.65
CA SER A 102 -8.03 0.93 -12.77
C SER A 102 -7.78 -0.22 -11.79
N ILE A 103 -8.42 -0.19 -10.63
CA ILE A 103 -8.31 -1.32 -9.69
C ILE A 103 -8.90 -2.59 -10.29
N GLU A 104 -9.95 -2.48 -11.10
CA GLU A 104 -10.58 -3.58 -11.82
C GLU A 104 -9.61 -4.24 -12.82
N ASP A 105 -8.82 -3.43 -13.53
CA ASP A 105 -7.78 -3.94 -14.42
C ASP A 105 -6.67 -4.67 -13.65
N LEU A 106 -6.26 -4.14 -12.51
CA LEU A 106 -5.27 -4.81 -11.65
C LEU A 106 -5.81 -6.14 -11.12
N GLU A 107 -7.06 -6.19 -10.70
CA GLU A 107 -7.70 -7.41 -10.18
C GLU A 107 -7.92 -8.49 -11.25
N THR A 108 -8.03 -8.11 -12.52
CA THR A 108 -8.34 -9.05 -13.63
C THR A 108 -7.14 -9.41 -14.50
N LYS A 109 -6.18 -8.48 -14.67
CA LYS A 109 -5.04 -8.64 -15.60
C LYS A 109 -3.73 -9.04 -14.92
N MET A 110 -3.66 -8.97 -13.57
CA MET A 110 -2.49 -9.39 -12.81
C MET A 110 -2.64 -10.85 -12.33
N PRO A 111 -1.52 -11.55 -12.11
CA PRO A 111 -1.52 -12.93 -11.60
C PRO A 111 -1.89 -12.95 -10.11
N ILE A 112 -3.20 -12.87 -9.82
CA ILE A 112 -3.71 -12.86 -8.45
C ILE A 112 -3.46 -14.20 -7.77
N GLU A 113 -2.84 -14.18 -6.60
CA GLU A 113 -2.59 -15.34 -5.76
C GLU A 113 -2.82 -15.02 -4.28
N GLU A 114 -2.98 -16.03 -3.44
CA GLU A 114 -3.00 -15.89 -1.98
C GLU A 114 -1.63 -16.24 -1.40
N ARG A 115 -1.14 -15.38 -0.49
CA ARG A 115 0.10 -15.60 0.27
C ARG A 115 -0.12 -15.50 1.76
N LEU A 116 0.44 -16.42 2.51
CA LEU A 116 0.43 -16.38 3.96
C LEU A 116 1.66 -15.60 4.45
N TYR A 117 1.42 -14.41 5.01
CA TYR A 117 2.50 -13.56 5.50
C TYR A 117 2.37 -13.21 6.97
N ARG A 118 3.50 -13.11 7.65
CA ARG A 118 3.60 -12.38 8.91
C ARG A 118 3.57 -10.89 8.63
N HIS A 119 2.97 -10.14 9.53
CA HIS A 119 3.00 -8.69 9.55
C HIS A 119 3.43 -8.22 10.93
N ARG A 120 4.46 -7.39 11.00
CA ARG A 120 5.07 -6.92 12.24
C ARG A 120 5.07 -5.40 12.30
N CYS A 121 4.31 -4.83 13.24
CA CYS A 121 4.33 -3.40 13.49
C CYS A 121 5.60 -2.99 14.26
N VAL A 122 6.13 -1.80 13.98
CA VAL A 122 7.23 -1.23 14.79
C VAL A 122 6.86 -1.10 16.26
N GLU A 123 5.58 -0.94 16.58
CA GLU A 123 5.04 -0.90 17.95
C GLU A 123 4.91 -2.28 18.61
N ALA A 124 5.62 -3.26 18.11
CA ALA A 124 5.77 -4.61 18.66
C ALA A 124 4.54 -5.53 18.63
N TRP A 125 3.41 -5.13 18.03
CA TRP A 125 2.34 -6.08 17.77
C TRP A 125 2.53 -6.78 16.42
N ALA A 126 2.03 -8.00 16.30
CA ALA A 126 2.17 -8.81 15.09
C ALA A 126 0.91 -9.62 14.78
N MET A 127 0.75 -9.95 13.50
CA MET A 127 -0.29 -10.84 13.00
C MET A 127 0.25 -11.74 11.88
N ALA A 128 -0.47 -12.80 11.58
CA ALA A 128 -0.23 -13.68 10.45
C ALA A 128 -1.50 -13.76 9.61
N VAL A 129 -1.45 -13.38 8.33
CA VAL A 129 -2.66 -13.17 7.52
C VAL A 129 -2.52 -13.71 6.10
N PRO A 130 -3.63 -14.18 5.49
CA PRO A 130 -3.69 -14.59 4.09
C PRO A 130 -4.00 -13.36 3.24
N TRP A 131 -2.98 -12.77 2.62
CA TRP A 131 -3.13 -11.69 1.67
C TRP A 131 -3.47 -12.22 0.28
N MET A 132 -4.40 -11.59 -0.42
CA MET A 132 -4.68 -11.80 -1.83
C MET A 132 -4.17 -10.62 -2.64
N GLY A 133 -3.53 -10.89 -3.78
CA GLY A 133 -2.96 -9.85 -4.61
C GLY A 133 -1.97 -10.40 -5.63
N PHE A 134 -0.95 -9.62 -5.97
CA PHE A 134 0.04 -9.98 -6.99
C PHE A 134 1.43 -9.42 -6.67
N PRO A 135 2.52 -10.01 -7.21
CA PRO A 135 3.88 -9.51 -7.01
C PRO A 135 4.03 -8.07 -7.52
N LEU A 136 4.61 -7.18 -6.71
CA LEU A 136 4.90 -5.79 -7.13
C LEU A 136 5.75 -5.76 -8.40
N ALA A 137 6.68 -6.68 -8.55
CA ALA A 137 7.55 -6.80 -9.70
C ALA A 137 6.79 -6.94 -11.03
N GLU A 138 5.60 -7.58 -11.03
CA GLU A 138 4.79 -7.72 -12.25
C GLU A 138 4.31 -6.37 -12.78
N LEU A 139 3.89 -5.48 -11.87
CA LEU A 139 3.46 -4.15 -12.24
C LEU A 139 4.64 -3.27 -12.69
N ILE A 140 5.77 -3.35 -11.99
CA ILE A 140 6.99 -2.61 -12.33
C ILE A 140 7.51 -3.02 -13.71
N ARG A 141 7.59 -4.32 -14.04
CA ARG A 141 8.04 -4.80 -15.35
C ARG A 141 7.21 -4.25 -16.49
N ARG A 142 5.89 -4.12 -16.31
CA ARG A 142 4.97 -3.58 -17.34
C ARG A 142 5.22 -2.11 -17.63
N ALA A 143 5.77 -1.35 -16.67
CA ALA A 143 6.15 0.04 -16.86
C ALA A 143 7.49 0.20 -17.59
N GLU A 144 8.25 -0.88 -17.80
CA GLU A 144 9.57 -0.89 -18.44
C GLU A 144 10.53 0.11 -17.78
N PRO A 145 11.07 -0.20 -16.59
CA PRO A 145 11.99 0.69 -15.88
C PRO A 145 13.20 1.06 -16.72
N GLN A 146 13.56 2.34 -16.74
CA GLN A 146 14.79 2.82 -17.34
C GLN A 146 16.00 2.46 -16.45
N ALA A 147 17.20 2.39 -17.04
CA ALA A 147 18.44 2.04 -16.32
C ALA A 147 18.77 2.95 -15.13
N GLY A 148 18.28 4.20 -15.15
CA GLY A 148 18.43 5.16 -14.06
C GLY A 148 17.44 4.97 -12.90
N ALA A 149 16.44 4.11 -12.99
CA ALA A 149 15.46 3.86 -11.95
C ALA A 149 16.08 2.99 -10.84
N LYS A 150 16.48 3.60 -9.73
CA LYS A 150 17.14 2.92 -8.60
C LYS A 150 16.22 2.70 -7.41
N TYR A 151 15.12 3.44 -7.33
CA TYR A 151 14.16 3.40 -6.23
C TYR A 151 12.74 3.45 -6.77
N VAL A 152 11.81 3.03 -5.93
CA VAL A 152 10.36 3.13 -6.16
C VAL A 152 9.76 3.94 -5.02
N ARG A 153 9.03 5.00 -5.36
CA ARG A 153 8.27 5.83 -4.42
C ARG A 153 6.79 5.51 -4.55
N PHE A 154 6.10 5.40 -3.42
CA PHE A 154 4.66 5.16 -3.35
C PHE A 154 3.98 6.34 -2.68
N ILE A 155 2.80 6.72 -3.16
CA ILE A 155 2.00 7.81 -2.60
C ILE A 155 0.59 7.30 -2.34
N SER A 156 0.11 7.54 -1.11
CA SER A 156 -1.25 7.26 -0.67
C SER A 156 -2.22 8.37 -1.11
N VAL A 157 -3.49 8.04 -1.14
CA VAL A 157 -4.56 9.03 -1.35
C VAL A 157 -4.58 10.07 -0.23
N ASN A 158 -4.94 11.32 -0.58
CA ASN A 158 -5.13 12.39 0.39
C ASN A 158 -6.58 12.91 0.29
N ARG A 159 -7.47 12.40 1.15
CA ARG A 159 -8.88 12.77 1.20
C ARG A 159 -9.31 13.18 2.62
N PRO A 160 -8.96 14.38 3.07
CA PRO A 160 -9.25 14.82 4.46
C PRO A 160 -10.74 14.78 4.83
N ALA A 161 -11.65 14.87 3.84
CA ALA A 161 -13.09 14.75 4.08
C ALA A 161 -13.53 13.33 4.48
N GLU A 162 -12.82 12.30 4.00
CA GLU A 162 -13.10 10.88 4.26
C GLU A 162 -12.14 10.30 5.32
N MET A 163 -10.99 10.95 5.55
CA MET A 163 -9.89 10.52 6.40
C MET A 163 -9.61 11.56 7.50
N PRO A 164 -10.37 11.52 8.59
CA PRO A 164 -10.37 12.62 9.60
C PRO A 164 -9.02 12.81 10.29
N GLY A 165 -8.17 11.77 10.41
CA GLY A 165 -6.86 11.86 11.02
C GLY A 165 -5.93 12.84 10.29
N ILE A 166 -6.07 13.01 8.97
CA ILE A 166 -5.32 13.98 8.19
C ILE A 166 -5.60 15.42 8.67
N ARG A 167 -6.86 15.72 9.03
CA ARG A 167 -7.24 17.05 9.53
C ARG A 167 -6.74 17.33 10.94
N TYR A 168 -6.78 16.31 11.82
CA TYR A 168 -6.36 16.45 13.22
C TYR A 168 -4.84 16.42 13.40
N SER A 169 -4.12 15.84 12.43
CA SER A 169 -2.65 15.68 12.47
C SER A 169 -1.97 16.56 11.40
N GLY A 170 -2.36 17.82 11.30
CA GLY A 170 -1.88 18.75 10.26
C GLY A 170 -0.38 19.03 10.26
N ASN A 171 0.35 18.67 11.32
CA ASN A 171 1.82 18.81 11.41
C ASN A 171 2.57 17.67 10.70
N TYR A 172 1.91 16.61 10.28
CA TYR A 172 2.53 15.54 9.53
C TYR A 172 2.64 15.89 8.03
N PRO A 173 3.64 15.36 7.32
CA PRO A 173 3.90 15.68 5.91
C PRO A 173 2.97 14.91 4.95
N TRP A 174 1.65 15.08 5.09
CA TRP A 174 0.66 14.44 4.20
C TRP A 174 0.83 14.81 2.72
N PRO A 175 0.45 13.94 1.77
CA PRO A 175 -0.11 12.58 1.93
C PRO A 175 0.92 11.60 2.49
N TYR A 176 0.50 10.41 2.94
CA TYR A 176 1.43 9.35 3.32
C TYR A 176 2.22 8.88 2.09
N TYR A 177 3.52 8.72 2.24
CA TYR A 177 4.41 8.25 1.16
C TYR A 177 5.52 7.36 1.72
N GLU A 178 5.94 6.41 0.87
CA GLU A 178 6.97 5.43 1.21
C GLU A 178 7.92 5.19 0.04
N GLY A 179 9.04 4.56 0.33
CA GLY A 179 10.06 4.24 -0.66
C GLY A 179 10.70 2.88 -0.46
N LEU A 180 11.12 2.28 -1.56
CA LEU A 180 11.93 1.06 -1.62
C LEU A 180 13.11 1.27 -2.57
N ARG A 181 14.21 0.54 -2.34
CA ARG A 181 15.19 0.33 -3.42
C ARG A 181 14.55 -0.54 -4.51
N MET A 182 15.07 -0.45 -5.73
CA MET A 182 14.54 -1.24 -6.84
C MET A 182 14.68 -2.76 -6.60
N ASP A 183 15.78 -3.21 -6.02
CA ASP A 183 15.98 -4.62 -5.67
C ASP A 183 14.98 -5.12 -4.60
N GLU A 184 14.62 -4.27 -3.63
CA GLU A 184 13.56 -4.55 -2.66
C GLU A 184 12.19 -4.65 -3.33
N ALA A 185 11.88 -3.71 -4.25
CA ALA A 185 10.62 -3.70 -4.98
C ALA A 185 10.49 -4.88 -5.96
N MET A 186 11.60 -5.35 -6.50
CA MET A 186 11.67 -6.52 -7.38
C MET A 186 11.80 -7.86 -6.64
N ASN A 187 11.98 -7.83 -5.31
CA ASN A 187 12.06 -9.05 -4.50
C ASN A 187 10.74 -9.83 -4.56
N PRO A 188 10.76 -11.16 -4.68
CA PRO A 188 9.53 -11.97 -4.71
C PRO A 188 8.57 -11.75 -3.54
N LEU A 189 9.05 -11.32 -2.37
CA LEU A 189 8.22 -11.03 -1.20
C LEU A 189 7.43 -9.72 -1.30
N ALA A 190 7.85 -8.76 -2.16
CA ALA A 190 7.13 -7.50 -2.31
C ALA A 190 5.80 -7.73 -3.04
N PHE A 191 4.68 -7.43 -2.36
CA PHE A 191 3.37 -7.86 -2.80
C PHE A 191 2.35 -6.72 -2.75
N LEU A 192 1.64 -6.50 -3.85
CA LEU A 192 0.50 -5.59 -3.92
C LEU A 192 -0.77 -6.36 -3.59
N VAL A 193 -1.50 -5.87 -2.60
CA VAL A 193 -2.64 -6.57 -1.99
C VAL A 193 -3.94 -5.87 -2.36
N THR A 194 -4.90 -6.65 -2.82
CA THR A 194 -6.28 -6.24 -3.14
C THR A 194 -7.33 -6.96 -2.27
N GLY A 195 -6.91 -7.99 -1.51
CA GLY A 195 -7.82 -8.76 -0.66
C GLY A 195 -7.15 -9.41 0.54
N ILE A 196 -7.97 -9.89 1.46
CA ILE A 196 -7.57 -10.60 2.69
C ILE A 196 -8.65 -11.61 3.07
N TYR A 197 -8.27 -12.80 3.56
CA TYR A 197 -9.20 -13.90 3.92
C TYR A 197 -10.19 -14.27 2.81
N GLY A 198 -9.76 -14.28 1.55
CA GLY A 198 -10.63 -14.61 0.42
C GLY A 198 -11.66 -13.53 0.06
N LYS A 199 -11.58 -12.32 0.65
CA LYS A 199 -12.51 -11.19 0.48
C LYS A 199 -11.78 -9.96 -0.03
N PRO A 200 -12.49 -9.00 -0.67
CA PRO A 200 -11.92 -7.69 -0.99
C PRO A 200 -11.32 -7.02 0.24
N LEU A 201 -10.26 -6.27 0.03
CA LEU A 201 -9.56 -5.58 1.11
C LEU A 201 -10.47 -4.57 1.81
N PRO A 202 -10.70 -4.66 3.14
CA PRO A 202 -11.51 -3.68 3.86
C PRO A 202 -10.83 -2.31 3.95
N ASN A 203 -11.63 -1.24 4.06
CA ASN A 203 -11.14 0.14 4.13
C ASN A 203 -10.05 0.32 5.20
N GLN A 204 -10.29 -0.17 6.42
CA GLN A 204 -9.35 -0.07 7.53
C GLN A 204 -8.05 -0.87 7.32
N ASN A 205 -8.02 -1.81 6.39
CA ASN A 205 -6.83 -2.56 6.03
C ASN A 205 -6.08 -1.96 4.83
N GLY A 206 -6.57 -0.83 4.26
CA GLY A 206 -5.89 -0.08 3.21
C GLY A 206 -6.45 -0.27 1.81
N ALA A 207 -7.78 -0.51 1.69
CA ALA A 207 -8.45 -0.62 0.41
C ALA A 207 -8.20 0.57 -0.52
N PRO A 208 -8.30 0.36 -1.86
CA PRO A 208 -8.47 -0.92 -2.53
C PRO A 208 -7.14 -1.61 -2.85
N LEU A 209 -6.01 -0.90 -2.71
CA LEU A 209 -4.66 -1.40 -3.01
C LEU A 209 -3.68 -0.96 -1.94
N ARG A 210 -2.95 -1.91 -1.39
CA ARG A 210 -1.86 -1.65 -0.45
C ARG A 210 -0.62 -2.49 -0.76
N LEU A 211 0.50 -2.12 -0.15
CA LEU A 211 1.72 -2.91 -0.15
C LEU A 211 1.77 -3.85 1.06
N ALA A 212 2.36 -5.03 0.87
CA ALA A 212 2.78 -5.94 1.93
C ALA A 212 4.25 -6.29 1.75
N LEU A 213 5.05 -5.97 2.77
CA LEU A 213 6.50 -6.19 2.85
C LEU A 213 6.77 -6.97 4.15
N PRO A 214 6.69 -8.31 4.12
CA PRO A 214 6.65 -9.08 5.37
C PRO A 214 7.93 -9.02 6.19
N TRP A 215 9.07 -8.70 5.60
CA TRP A 215 10.37 -8.57 6.29
C TRP A 215 10.65 -7.20 6.90
N LYS A 216 9.79 -6.21 6.58
CA LYS A 216 9.90 -4.82 7.06
C LYS A 216 8.84 -4.53 8.10
N TYR A 217 9.09 -3.51 8.92
CA TYR A 217 8.07 -3.01 9.83
C TYR A 217 6.85 -2.50 9.06
N GLY A 218 5.67 -2.71 9.62
CA GLY A 218 4.37 -2.52 8.96
C GLY A 218 4.11 -1.14 8.37
N PHE A 219 4.78 -0.08 8.88
CA PHE A 219 4.62 1.27 8.34
C PHE A 219 5.17 1.41 6.91
N LYS A 220 6.13 0.55 6.50
CA LYS A 220 6.61 0.46 5.13
C LYS A 220 5.56 -0.08 4.15
N SER A 221 4.56 -0.77 4.65
CA SER A 221 3.47 -1.36 3.86
C SER A 221 2.35 -0.34 3.65
N ILE A 222 2.63 0.67 2.83
CA ILE A 222 1.73 1.79 2.51
C ILE A 222 0.36 1.32 2.03
N LYS A 223 -0.69 2.07 2.39
CA LYS A 223 -2.11 1.78 2.16
C LYS A 223 -2.74 2.76 1.17
N ALA A 224 -3.85 2.36 0.54
CA ALA A 224 -4.63 3.21 -0.37
C ALA A 224 -3.76 3.92 -1.42
N ILE A 225 -2.94 3.14 -2.14
CA ILE A 225 -1.96 3.63 -3.11
C ILE A 225 -2.68 4.24 -4.32
N VAL A 226 -2.28 5.46 -4.72
CA VAL A 226 -2.76 6.15 -5.93
C VAL A 226 -1.64 6.38 -6.94
N ARG A 227 -0.37 6.33 -6.50
CA ARG A 227 0.75 6.60 -7.40
C ARG A 227 2.00 5.80 -7.00
N ILE A 228 2.68 5.28 -8.01
CA ILE A 228 3.96 4.57 -7.93
C ILE A 228 4.93 5.26 -8.88
N GLU A 229 6.03 5.78 -8.37
CA GLU A 229 7.02 6.52 -9.15
C GLU A 229 8.35 5.76 -9.15
N LEU A 230 8.92 5.56 -10.33
CA LEU A 230 10.28 5.05 -10.47
C LEU A 230 11.24 6.25 -10.48
N VAL A 231 12.19 6.28 -9.54
CA VAL A 231 13.06 7.45 -9.34
C VAL A 231 14.54 7.04 -9.26
N SER A 232 15.44 7.98 -9.61
CA SER A 232 16.88 7.73 -9.62
C SER A 232 17.55 7.92 -8.27
N GLN A 233 16.95 8.72 -7.39
CA GLN A 233 17.48 9.02 -6.06
C GLN A 233 16.57 8.44 -4.97
N GLN A 234 17.17 8.15 -3.80
CA GLN A 234 16.41 7.68 -2.65
C GLN A 234 15.35 8.71 -2.26
N PRO A 235 14.05 8.34 -2.32
CA PRO A 235 13.00 9.25 -1.91
C PRO A 235 12.95 9.42 -0.39
N GLU A 236 12.47 10.56 0.08
CA GLU A 236 12.04 10.70 1.47
C GLU A 236 10.90 9.71 1.76
N THR A 237 10.75 9.32 3.03
CA THR A 237 9.60 8.54 3.51
C THR A 237 8.90 9.27 4.64
N PHE A 238 7.60 9.02 4.82
CA PHE A 238 6.74 9.78 5.73
C PHE A 238 7.30 9.86 7.16
N TRP A 239 7.58 8.71 7.77
CA TRP A 239 8.05 8.67 9.14
C TRP A 239 9.50 9.16 9.27
N ASN A 240 10.37 8.88 8.29
CA ASN A 240 11.72 9.42 8.31
C ASN A 240 11.71 10.96 8.23
N LYS A 241 10.77 11.55 7.48
CA LYS A 241 10.59 13.01 7.44
C LYS A 241 10.01 13.56 8.74
N ALA A 242 8.99 12.89 9.29
CA ALA A 242 8.29 13.36 10.49
C ALA A 242 9.14 13.21 11.77
N VAL A 243 9.86 12.08 11.92
CA VAL A 243 10.62 11.73 13.12
C VAL A 243 11.92 11.00 12.72
N PRO A 244 12.91 11.70 12.15
CA PRO A 244 14.11 11.08 11.55
C PRO A 244 14.98 10.31 12.53
N ASN A 245 14.95 10.66 13.82
CA ASN A 245 15.72 9.99 14.86
C ASN A 245 15.14 8.62 15.28
N GLU A 246 13.89 8.33 14.91
CA GLU A 246 13.20 7.08 15.26
C GLU A 246 13.02 6.14 14.07
N TYR A 247 12.90 6.67 12.83
CA TYR A 247 12.53 5.91 11.65
C TYR A 247 13.53 6.06 10.51
N GLY A 248 14.18 4.96 10.16
CA GLY A 248 15.08 4.89 9.00
C GLY A 248 14.34 4.52 7.71
N PHE A 249 15.03 4.69 6.57
CA PHE A 249 14.51 4.35 5.24
C PHE A 249 14.20 2.86 5.07
N PHE A 250 15.13 1.98 5.46
CA PHE A 250 15.00 0.53 5.23
C PHE A 250 13.97 -0.12 6.15
N ALA A 251 14.01 0.18 7.43
CA ALA A 251 13.05 -0.28 8.44
C ALA A 251 12.81 -1.81 8.40
N ASN A 252 13.87 -2.58 8.25
CA ASN A 252 13.83 -4.04 8.33
C ASN A 252 13.58 -4.47 9.79
N VAL A 253 12.81 -5.55 9.97
CA VAL A 253 12.55 -6.08 11.30
C VAL A 253 13.86 -6.64 11.88
N ASN A 254 14.35 -6.01 12.97
CA ASN A 254 15.59 -6.38 13.63
C ASN A 254 15.41 -6.41 15.15
N PRO A 255 15.38 -7.61 15.77
CA PRO A 255 15.22 -7.74 17.22
C PRO A 255 16.38 -7.15 18.03
N LYS A 256 17.56 -7.00 17.42
CA LYS A 256 18.78 -6.48 18.07
C LYS A 256 18.87 -4.95 18.05
N ARG A 257 18.03 -4.27 17.24
CA ARG A 257 18.01 -2.82 17.14
C ARG A 257 16.73 -2.27 17.77
N PRO A 258 16.79 -1.78 19.04
CA PRO A 258 15.61 -1.26 19.70
C PRO A 258 15.10 0.01 19.01
N HIS A 259 13.81 0.28 19.15
CA HIS A 259 13.26 1.61 18.92
C HIS A 259 13.71 2.50 20.10
N PRO A 260 13.92 3.82 19.95
CA PRO A 260 14.34 4.68 21.05
C PRO A 260 13.46 4.61 22.30
N ARG A 261 12.17 4.24 22.15
CA ARG A 261 11.18 4.19 23.23
C ARG A 261 10.82 2.80 23.73
N TRP A 262 11.15 1.74 23.00
CA TRP A 262 10.83 0.34 23.37
C TRP A 262 11.74 -0.68 22.69
N SER A 263 11.74 -1.89 23.26
CA SER A 263 12.49 -3.03 22.73
C SER A 263 11.80 -3.63 21.50
N GLN A 264 12.59 -4.12 20.53
CA GLN A 264 12.12 -4.89 19.39
C GLN A 264 12.38 -6.40 19.54
N ALA A 265 12.95 -6.84 20.66
CA ALA A 265 13.32 -8.24 20.88
C ALA A 265 12.12 -9.19 21.00
N VAL A 266 10.96 -8.66 21.38
CA VAL A 266 9.72 -9.41 21.62
C VAL A 266 8.59 -8.78 20.83
N GLU A 267 7.72 -9.62 20.27
CA GLU A 267 6.47 -9.22 19.62
C GLU A 267 5.25 -9.79 20.36
N GLN A 268 4.11 -9.11 20.19
CA GLN A 268 2.82 -9.46 20.79
C GLN A 268 1.85 -9.89 19.71
N LEU A 269 1.42 -11.14 19.73
CA LEU A 269 0.49 -11.68 18.75
C LEU A 269 -0.94 -11.26 19.09
N ILE A 270 -1.59 -10.57 18.15
CA ILE A 270 -3.02 -10.26 18.32
C ILE A 270 -3.88 -11.50 18.01
N PRO A 271 -5.06 -11.66 18.66
CA PRO A 271 -5.66 -10.72 19.62
C PRO A 271 -5.19 -10.90 21.07
N ASN A 272 -4.59 -12.03 21.42
CA ASN A 272 -4.34 -12.43 22.82
C ASN A 272 -3.12 -11.74 23.44
N MET A 273 -2.36 -10.98 22.66
CA MET A 273 -1.11 -10.32 23.08
C MET A 273 -0.08 -11.29 23.64
N GLU A 274 -0.09 -12.54 23.18
CA GLU A 274 0.92 -13.53 23.49
C GLU A 274 2.31 -13.01 23.08
N ARG A 275 3.26 -13.10 23.98
CA ARG A 275 4.62 -12.59 23.77
C ARG A 275 5.52 -13.69 23.24
N VAL A 276 6.10 -13.43 22.06
CA VAL A 276 7.05 -14.34 21.42
C VAL A 276 8.31 -13.59 21.01
N ALA A 277 9.42 -14.30 20.84
CA ALA A 277 10.66 -13.69 20.32
C ALA A 277 10.48 -13.18 18.89
N THR A 278 10.91 -11.95 18.63
CA THR A 278 10.95 -11.40 17.27
C THR A 278 12.04 -12.07 16.46
N GLN A 279 11.72 -12.51 15.26
CA GLN A 279 12.69 -13.09 14.34
C GLN A 279 13.34 -11.99 13.46
N PRO A 280 14.64 -12.09 13.15
CA PRO A 280 15.29 -11.21 12.16
C PRO A 280 14.51 -11.21 10.84
N TYR A 281 14.35 -10.03 10.25
CA TYR A 281 13.54 -9.87 9.03
C TYR A 281 12.14 -10.51 9.15
N ASN A 282 11.58 -10.57 10.36
CA ASN A 282 10.29 -11.20 10.63
C ASN A 282 10.21 -12.68 10.18
N GLY A 283 11.35 -13.39 10.16
CA GLY A 283 11.45 -14.78 9.71
C GLY A 283 11.68 -14.97 8.20
N TYR A 284 11.89 -13.88 7.45
CA TYR A 284 12.14 -13.94 6.00
C TYR A 284 13.61 -13.78 5.63
N GLU A 285 14.54 -14.02 6.54
CA GLU A 285 15.98 -13.81 6.37
C GLU A 285 16.52 -14.48 5.10
N LYS A 286 16.13 -15.73 4.84
CA LYS A 286 16.57 -16.49 3.65
C LYS A 286 16.25 -15.82 2.31
N TRP A 287 15.28 -14.91 2.29
CA TRP A 287 14.83 -14.21 1.07
C TRP A 287 15.52 -12.86 0.86
N VAL A 288 16.02 -12.26 1.92
CA VAL A 288 16.35 -10.83 1.91
C VAL A 288 17.72 -10.50 2.51
N SER A 289 18.32 -11.35 3.34
CA SER A 289 19.57 -11.00 4.04
C SER A 289 20.73 -10.63 3.09
N GLY A 290 20.80 -11.26 1.92
CA GLY A 290 21.82 -10.95 0.91
C GLY A 290 21.70 -9.57 0.26
N MET A 291 20.55 -8.87 0.44
CA MET A 291 20.34 -7.54 -0.11
C MET A 291 20.92 -6.42 0.78
N TYR A 292 21.20 -6.72 2.05
CA TYR A 292 21.57 -5.71 3.05
C TYR A 292 22.99 -5.89 3.57
N LYS A 293 23.68 -4.76 3.75
CA LYS A 293 25.05 -4.71 4.27
C LYS A 293 25.14 -3.64 5.38
N GLY A 294 25.63 -4.01 6.56
CA GLY A 294 25.94 -3.07 7.63
C GLY A 294 24.73 -2.30 8.18
N SER A 295 24.70 -0.99 8.02
CA SER A 295 23.66 -0.09 8.59
C SER A 295 22.26 -0.23 8.01
N GLU A 296 22.10 -0.98 6.92
CA GLU A 296 20.81 -1.23 6.26
C GLU A 296 19.95 -2.28 6.99
N ILE A 297 20.52 -2.93 8.02
CA ILE A 297 19.88 -3.98 8.80
C ILE A 297 19.16 -3.37 10.01
#